data_bcb15b505548c0e87056b7be5b3daf58
#
_entry.id   bcb15b505548c0e87056b7be5b3daf58
#
_cell.length_a   1.000
_cell.length_b   1.000
_cell.length_c   1.000
_cell.angle_alpha   90.00
_cell.angle_beta   90.00
_cell.angle_gamma   90.00
#
_symmetry.space_group_name_H-M   'P 1'
#
loop_
_entity.id
_entity.type
_entity.pdbx_description
1 polymer ?
#
loop_
_entity_poly.entity_id
_entity_poly.type
_entity_poly.pdbx_seq_one_letter_code
_entity_poly.pdbx_strand_id
1 'polypeptide(L)'
;MHEFSIACEIFDQVIDTANDNGATEVKKVILQMGRLAHTNPEQLSFCFNVLAEGSIAENADFVVEMVAPSLECECGYEGDIDEKQIRESSALRSELLAYVAAMDCPICGKQASIKGGRELIIKSIEIETEEDRTSDR
;
A
#
# COMPACT_ATOMS: atom_id res chain seq x y z
N MET A 1 -4.68 -0.89 16.69
CA MET A 1 -6.06 -0.49 16.37
C MET A 1 -6.18 0.28 15.09
N HIS A 2 -5.11 0.90 14.67
CA HIS A 2 -5.10 1.64 13.40
C HIS A 2 -5.36 0.72 12.21
N GLU A 3 -4.82 -0.49 12.23
CA GLU A 3 -4.96 -1.43 11.13
C GLU A 3 -6.41 -1.84 10.90
N PHE A 4 -7.17 -2.02 11.96
CA PHE A 4 -8.57 -2.38 11.81
C PHE A 4 -9.39 -1.25 11.20
N SER A 5 -9.20 -0.02 11.69
CA SER A 5 -9.89 1.16 11.14
C SER A 5 -9.56 1.39 9.67
N ILE A 6 -8.29 1.24 9.32
CA ILE A 6 -7.81 1.36 7.94
C ILE A 6 -8.41 0.25 7.08
N ALA A 7 -8.45 -0.97 7.61
CA ALA A 7 -9.05 -2.10 6.90
C ALA A 7 -10.54 -1.86 6.62
N CYS A 8 -11.28 -1.27 7.58
CA CYS A 8 -12.69 -0.92 7.37
C CYS A 8 -12.86 0.07 6.22
N GLU A 9 -12.03 1.11 6.18
CA GLU A 9 -12.08 2.10 5.10
C GLU A 9 -11.75 1.47 3.74
N ILE A 10 -10.73 0.65 3.69
CA ILE A 10 -10.34 -0.05 2.47
C ILE A 10 -11.44 -1.00 2.02
N PHE A 11 -11.98 -1.77 2.94
CA PHE A 11 -13.05 -2.72 2.65
C PHE A 11 -14.28 -2.00 2.08
N ASP A 12 -14.70 -0.89 2.71
CA ASP A 12 -15.83 -0.10 2.24
C ASP A 12 -15.59 0.42 0.82
N GLN A 13 -14.41 0.93 0.54
CA GLN A 13 -14.06 1.41 -0.80
C GLN A 13 -14.04 0.29 -1.83
N VAL A 14 -13.51 -0.87 -1.46
CA VAL A 14 -13.48 -2.05 -2.35
C VAL A 14 -14.90 -2.49 -2.68
N ILE A 15 -15.75 -2.62 -1.69
CA ILE A 15 -17.13 -3.07 -1.89
C ILE A 15 -17.92 -2.05 -2.70
N ASP A 16 -17.80 -0.76 -2.39
CA ASP A 16 -18.50 0.29 -3.13
C ASP A 16 -18.08 0.31 -4.60
N THR A 17 -16.77 0.23 -4.86
CA THR A 17 -16.23 0.22 -6.22
C THR A 17 -16.70 -1.04 -6.97
N ALA A 18 -16.66 -2.19 -6.32
CA ALA A 18 -17.09 -3.44 -6.91
C ALA A 18 -18.58 -3.39 -7.28
N ASN A 19 -19.41 -2.90 -6.36
CA ASN A 19 -20.86 -2.77 -6.61
C ASN A 19 -21.16 -1.79 -7.75
N ASP A 20 -20.43 -0.68 -7.80
CA ASP A 20 -20.58 0.32 -8.87
C ASP A 20 -20.27 -0.27 -10.24
N ASN A 21 -19.46 -1.29 -10.30
CA ASN A 21 -19.05 -1.96 -11.54
C ASN A 21 -19.78 -3.29 -11.79
N GLY A 22 -20.81 -3.57 -10.99
CA GLY A 22 -21.64 -4.77 -11.18
C GLY A 22 -20.94 -6.07 -10.82
N ALA A 23 -20.01 -6.04 -9.88
CA ALA A 23 -19.26 -7.22 -9.49
C ALA A 23 -20.13 -8.24 -8.75
N THR A 24 -19.97 -9.50 -9.10
CA THR A 24 -20.55 -10.62 -8.35
C THR A 24 -19.56 -11.17 -7.33
N GLU A 25 -18.26 -10.96 -7.58
CA GLU A 25 -17.18 -11.39 -6.71
C GLU A 25 -15.97 -10.48 -6.90
N VAL A 26 -15.28 -10.21 -5.80
CA VAL A 26 -13.97 -9.56 -5.83
C VAL A 26 -12.92 -10.66 -5.76
N LYS A 27 -12.04 -10.72 -6.74
CA LYS A 27 -11.03 -11.77 -6.85
C LYS A 27 -9.70 -11.39 -6.25
N LYS A 28 -9.32 -10.12 -6.38
CA LYS A 28 -8.02 -9.66 -5.92
C LYS A 28 -8.08 -8.16 -5.62
N VAL A 29 -7.38 -7.77 -4.57
CA VAL A 29 -7.18 -6.36 -4.23
C VAL A 29 -5.69 -6.14 -4.08
N ILE A 30 -5.16 -5.17 -4.81
CA ILE A 30 -3.76 -4.77 -4.69
C ILE A 30 -3.71 -3.41 -4.03
N LEU A 31 -3.07 -3.36 -2.88
CA LEU A 31 -2.88 -2.15 -2.10
C LEU A 31 -1.42 -1.73 -2.17
N GLN A 32 -1.16 -0.47 -2.44
CA GLN A 32 0.19 0.09 -2.32
C GLN A 32 0.33 0.75 -0.96
N MET A 33 1.34 0.34 -0.22
CA MET A 33 1.64 0.86 1.11
C MET A 33 3.07 1.40 1.12
N GLY A 34 3.22 2.66 1.51
CA GLY A 34 4.54 3.24 1.68
C GLY A 34 5.27 2.62 2.86
N ARG A 35 6.58 2.44 2.73
CA ARG A 35 7.40 1.84 3.81
C ARG A 35 7.42 2.67 5.07
N LEU A 36 7.13 3.97 4.97
CA LEU A 36 7.09 4.87 6.12
C LEU A 36 5.69 4.99 6.72
N ALA A 37 4.70 4.30 6.17
CA ALA A 37 3.37 4.25 6.75
C ALA A 37 3.42 3.47 8.07
N HIS A 38 2.76 4.00 9.09
CA HIS A 38 2.74 3.37 10.41
C HIS A 38 1.67 2.28 10.50
N THR A 39 1.66 1.38 9.52
CA THR A 39 0.66 0.33 9.40
C THR A 39 1.37 -1.00 9.16
N ASN A 40 0.97 -2.02 9.91
CA ASN A 40 1.50 -3.36 9.73
C ASN A 40 0.73 -4.06 8.61
N PRO A 41 1.40 -4.42 7.49
CA PRO A 41 0.69 -5.03 6.35
C PRO A 41 0.07 -6.38 6.67
N GLU A 42 0.69 -7.18 7.53
CA GLU A 42 0.16 -8.49 7.90
C GLU A 42 -1.12 -8.36 8.72
N GLN A 43 -1.14 -7.43 9.67
CA GLN A 43 -2.34 -7.16 10.45
C GLN A 43 -3.44 -6.54 9.60
N LEU A 44 -3.07 -5.66 8.69
CA LEU A 44 -4.04 -5.06 7.77
C LEU A 44 -4.70 -6.13 6.92
N SER A 45 -3.91 -7.05 6.37
CA SER A 45 -4.40 -8.17 5.58
C SER A 45 -5.33 -9.07 6.39
N PHE A 46 -4.95 -9.38 7.62
CA PHE A 46 -5.77 -10.17 8.52
C PHE A 46 -7.11 -9.48 8.79
N CYS A 47 -7.10 -8.20 9.12
CA CYS A 47 -8.32 -7.45 9.39
C CYS A 47 -9.22 -7.38 8.16
N PHE A 48 -8.65 -7.17 6.98
CA PHE A 48 -9.41 -7.17 5.75
C PHE A 48 -10.10 -8.52 5.52
N ASN A 49 -9.38 -9.61 5.73
CA ASN A 49 -9.94 -10.95 5.54
C ASN A 49 -11.10 -11.23 6.51
N VAL A 50 -10.99 -10.76 7.75
CA VAL A 50 -12.06 -10.89 8.72
C VAL A 50 -13.30 -10.11 8.28
N LEU A 51 -13.11 -8.88 7.84
CA LEU A 51 -14.21 -8.03 7.35
C LEU A 51 -14.87 -8.60 6.09
N ALA A 52 -14.07 -9.27 5.27
CA ALA A 52 -14.55 -9.81 4.00
C ALA A 52 -15.38 -11.09 4.15
N GLU A 53 -15.34 -11.73 5.30
CA GLU A 53 -16.12 -12.95 5.54
C GLU A 53 -17.63 -12.69 5.32
N GLY A 54 -18.26 -13.53 4.50
CA GLY A 54 -19.67 -13.40 4.17
C GLY A 54 -19.98 -12.33 3.12
N SER A 55 -18.96 -11.69 2.55
CA SER A 55 -19.14 -10.68 1.50
C SER A 55 -18.69 -11.21 0.14
N ILE A 56 -18.86 -10.41 -0.90
CA ILE A 56 -18.38 -10.77 -2.25
C ILE A 56 -16.85 -10.80 -2.33
N ALA A 57 -16.16 -10.28 -1.32
CA ALA A 57 -14.70 -10.26 -1.24
C ALA A 57 -14.14 -11.38 -0.35
N GLU A 58 -14.97 -12.32 0.09
CA GLU A 58 -14.56 -13.40 1.00
C GLU A 58 -13.35 -14.20 0.51
N ASN A 59 -13.30 -14.47 -0.78
CA ASN A 59 -12.24 -15.25 -1.40
C ASN A 59 -11.20 -14.37 -2.11
N ALA A 60 -11.25 -13.07 -1.89
CA ALA A 60 -10.33 -12.14 -2.53
C ALA A 60 -8.90 -12.33 -2.02
N ASP A 61 -7.96 -12.27 -2.95
CA ASP A 61 -6.55 -12.27 -2.62
C ASP A 61 -6.14 -10.84 -2.32
N PHE A 62 -5.79 -10.56 -1.08
CA PHE A 62 -5.39 -9.22 -0.64
C PHE A 62 -3.87 -9.12 -0.65
N VAL A 63 -3.34 -8.34 -1.60
CA VAL A 63 -1.90 -8.20 -1.80
C VAL A 63 -1.47 -6.79 -1.41
N VAL A 64 -0.43 -6.71 -0.60
CA VAL A 64 0.15 -5.42 -0.23
C VAL A 64 1.51 -5.29 -0.93
N GLU A 65 1.61 -4.28 -1.78
CA GLU A 65 2.88 -3.91 -2.43
C GLU A 65 3.52 -2.78 -1.64
N MET A 66 4.72 -3.02 -1.13
CA MET A 66 5.45 -2.01 -0.38
C MET A 66 6.15 -1.06 -1.35
N VAL A 67 6.02 0.24 -1.09
CA VAL A 67 6.61 1.29 -1.92
C VAL A 67 7.64 2.06 -1.11
N ALA A 68 8.86 2.13 -1.63
CA ALA A 68 9.93 2.88 -0.98
C ALA A 68 9.71 4.39 -1.16
N PRO A 69 10.12 5.21 -0.16
CA PRO A 69 10.08 6.66 -0.34
C PRO A 69 11.13 7.10 -1.36
N SER A 70 10.98 8.31 -1.88
CA SER A 70 11.97 8.90 -2.76
C SER A 70 12.61 10.12 -2.11
N LEU A 71 13.78 10.51 -2.64
CA LEU A 71 14.48 11.72 -2.22
C LEU A 71 14.28 12.79 -3.28
N GLU A 72 14.05 14.02 -2.83
CA GLU A 72 13.94 15.17 -3.68
C GLU A 72 14.84 16.28 -3.13
N CYS A 73 15.63 16.89 -3.98
CA CYS A 73 16.55 17.96 -3.60
C CYS A 73 16.27 19.22 -4.40
N GLU A 74 16.55 20.37 -3.79
CA GLU A 74 16.39 21.67 -4.42
C GLU A 74 17.25 21.81 -5.69
N CYS A 75 18.34 21.04 -5.80
CA CYS A 75 19.17 21.04 -7.01
C CYS A 75 18.51 20.37 -8.21
N GLY A 76 17.32 19.79 -8.03
CA GLY A 76 16.60 19.10 -9.08
C GLY A 76 16.76 17.59 -9.08
N TYR A 77 17.52 17.05 -8.14
CA TYR A 77 17.67 15.61 -8.02
C TYR A 77 16.39 14.97 -7.50
N GLU A 78 15.95 13.91 -8.16
CA GLU A 78 14.89 13.03 -7.70
C GLU A 78 15.36 11.60 -7.86
N GLY A 79 15.25 10.81 -6.83
CA GLY A 79 15.66 9.42 -6.89
C GLY A 79 15.06 8.60 -5.78
N ASP A 80 14.96 7.30 -6.01
CA ASP A 80 14.42 6.38 -5.03
C ASP A 80 15.45 6.08 -3.95
N ILE A 81 14.96 5.90 -2.73
CA ILE A 81 15.81 5.42 -1.63
C ILE A 81 16.02 3.93 -1.84
N ASP A 82 17.26 3.49 -1.74
CA ASP A 82 17.61 2.08 -1.88
C ASP A 82 16.98 1.26 -0.77
N GLU A 83 16.13 0.32 -1.13
CA GLU A 83 15.49 -0.60 -0.19
C GLU A 83 16.50 -1.38 0.65
N LYS A 84 17.64 -1.66 0.07
CA LYS A 84 18.72 -2.37 0.74
C LYS A 84 19.24 -1.58 1.93
N GLN A 85 19.40 -0.26 1.76
CA GLN A 85 19.81 0.62 2.86
C GLN A 85 18.78 0.62 3.98
N ILE A 86 17.51 0.59 3.64
CA ILE A 86 16.42 0.57 4.61
C ILE A 86 16.45 -0.74 5.40
N ARG A 87 16.69 -1.86 4.72
CA ARG A 87 16.77 -3.19 5.37
C ARG A 87 17.98 -3.33 6.26
N GLU A 88 19.13 -2.84 5.80
CA GLU A 88 20.38 -2.95 6.53
C GLU A 88 20.45 -2.08 7.77
N SER A 89 19.62 -1.03 7.84
CA SER A 89 19.63 -0.15 8.98
C SER A 89 19.17 -0.84 10.27
N SER A 90 18.40 -1.92 10.18
CA SER A 90 17.84 -2.67 11.32
C SER A 90 17.18 -1.78 12.36
N ALA A 91 16.90 -0.56 12.01
CA ALA A 91 16.42 0.45 12.95
C ALA A 91 14.94 0.27 13.23
N LEU A 92 14.54 0.66 14.45
CA LEU A 92 13.12 0.83 14.77
C LEU A 92 12.54 1.86 13.82
N ARG A 93 11.23 1.79 13.60
CA ARG A 93 10.56 2.64 12.62
C ARG A 93 10.85 4.14 12.83
N SER A 94 10.90 4.59 14.08
CA SER A 94 11.23 5.98 14.42
C SER A 94 12.67 6.34 14.06
N GLU A 95 13.59 5.41 14.27
CA GLU A 95 15.00 5.60 13.92
C GLU A 95 15.19 5.59 12.40
N LEU A 96 14.42 4.74 11.73
CA LEU A 96 14.44 4.70 10.27
C LEU A 96 13.98 6.04 9.68
N LEU A 97 12.92 6.63 10.24
CA LEU A 97 12.44 7.94 9.82
C LEU A 97 13.51 9.02 10.00
N ALA A 98 14.20 8.98 11.14
CA ALA A 98 15.29 9.93 11.42
C ALA A 98 16.45 9.73 10.44
N TYR A 99 16.81 8.50 10.17
CA TYR A 99 17.87 8.16 9.23
C TYR A 99 17.56 8.66 7.82
N VAL A 100 16.36 8.38 7.34
CA VAL A 100 15.94 8.79 6.00
C VAL A 100 15.82 10.31 5.90
N ALA A 101 15.34 10.97 6.98
CA ALA A 101 15.26 12.43 7.01
C ALA A 101 16.62 13.12 6.97
N ALA A 102 17.67 12.40 7.37
CA ALA A 102 19.04 12.94 7.40
C ALA A 102 19.85 12.60 6.15
N MET A 103 19.26 11.98 5.14
CA MET A 103 19.97 11.61 3.93
C MET A 103 20.41 12.81 3.12
N ASP A 104 21.65 12.77 2.66
CA ASP A 104 22.21 13.81 1.81
C ASP A 104 21.96 13.51 0.34
N CYS A 105 21.80 14.55 -0.44
CA CYS A 105 21.68 14.43 -1.89
C CYS A 105 23.01 13.91 -2.47
N PRO A 106 22.96 12.86 -3.31
CA PRO A 106 24.18 12.33 -3.90
C PRO A 106 24.80 13.24 -4.95
N ILE A 107 24.09 14.26 -5.39
CA ILE A 107 24.58 15.19 -6.43
C ILE A 107 25.21 16.42 -5.81
N CYS A 108 24.50 17.12 -4.92
CA CYS A 108 24.97 18.40 -4.37
C CYS A 108 25.48 18.32 -2.93
N GLY A 109 25.26 17.20 -2.26
CA GLY A 109 25.68 16.99 -0.87
C GLY A 109 24.85 17.70 0.18
N LYS A 110 23.83 18.43 -0.21
CA LYS A 110 22.93 19.07 0.74
C LYS A 110 21.87 18.10 1.19
N GLN A 111 21.22 18.40 2.30
CA GLN A 111 20.15 17.57 2.82
C GLN A 111 18.98 17.52 1.83
N ALA A 112 18.59 16.32 1.44
CA ALA A 112 17.45 16.10 0.57
C ALA A 112 16.19 15.91 1.38
N SER A 113 15.04 16.18 0.76
CA SER A 113 13.74 15.97 1.36
C SER A 113 13.20 14.61 0.96
N ILE A 114 12.46 13.99 1.87
CA ILE A 114 11.77 12.72 1.58
C ILE A 114 10.43 13.05 0.95
N LYS A 115 10.15 12.37 -0.18
CA LYS A 115 8.88 12.48 -0.87
C LYS A 115 8.20 11.12 -0.88
N GLY A 116 6.93 11.08 -0.48
CA GLY A 116 6.16 9.84 -0.45
C GLY A 116 6.60 8.90 0.67
N GLY A 117 6.34 7.63 0.49
CA GLY A 117 6.68 6.60 1.47
C GLY A 117 5.62 6.40 2.53
N ARG A 118 4.56 7.18 2.52
CA ARG A 118 3.43 7.06 3.47
C ARG A 118 2.12 6.76 2.76
N GLU A 119 2.19 6.41 1.50
CA GLU A 119 1.02 6.12 0.69
C GLU A 119 0.26 4.91 1.23
N LEU A 120 -1.05 4.97 1.09
CA LEU A 120 -1.91 3.84 1.36
C LEU A 120 -3.03 3.93 0.31
N ILE A 121 -2.81 3.31 -0.82
CA ILE A 121 -3.63 3.49 -2.01
C ILE A 121 -4.07 2.14 -2.55
N ILE A 122 -5.35 2.02 -2.88
CA ILE A 122 -5.85 0.86 -3.60
C ILE A 122 -5.41 1.01 -5.05
N LYS A 123 -4.48 0.18 -5.46
CA LYS A 123 -3.91 0.25 -6.81
C LYS A 123 -4.86 -0.34 -7.84
N SER A 124 -5.42 -1.51 -7.53
CA SER A 124 -6.33 -2.18 -8.43
C SER A 124 -7.20 -3.17 -7.69
N ILE A 125 -8.35 -3.45 -8.29
CA ILE A 125 -9.30 -4.45 -7.80
C ILE A 125 -9.67 -5.32 -8.99
N GLU A 126 -9.48 -6.62 -8.88
CA GLU A 126 -9.95 -7.56 -9.88
C GLU A 126 -11.30 -8.09 -9.45
N ILE A 127 -12.27 -8.00 -10.34
CA ILE A 127 -13.65 -8.42 -10.05
C ILE A 127 -14.13 -9.40 -11.10
N GLU A 128 -15.13 -10.16 -10.71
CA GLU A 128 -15.91 -10.98 -11.63
C GLU A 128 -17.30 -10.38 -11.74
N THR A 129 -17.82 -10.30 -12.94
CA THR A 129 -19.17 -9.80 -13.20
C THR A 129 -20.01 -10.94 -13.77
N GLU A 130 -21.32 -10.76 -13.83
CA GLU A 130 -22.21 -11.74 -14.45
C GLU A 130 -21.87 -11.99 -15.91
N GLU A 131 -21.43 -10.95 -16.60
CA GLU A 131 -21.01 -11.04 -17.99
C GLU A 131 -19.79 -11.94 -18.16
N ASP A 132 -18.84 -11.84 -17.24
CA ASP A 132 -17.66 -12.71 -17.23
C ASP A 132 -18.02 -14.17 -16.95
N ARG A 133 -19.00 -14.40 -16.09
CA ARG A 133 -19.49 -15.74 -15.80
C ARG A 133 -20.11 -16.39 -17.02
N THR A 134 -20.86 -15.63 -17.82
CA THR A 134 -21.51 -16.13 -19.03
C THR A 134 -20.52 -16.42 -20.15
N SER A 135 -19.42 -15.68 -20.20
CA SER A 135 -18.40 -15.86 -21.24
C SER A 135 -17.49 -17.07 -20.96
N ASP A 136 -17.47 -17.58 -19.75
CA ASP A 136 -16.63 -18.73 -19.36
C ASP A 136 -17.24 -20.09 -19.70
N ARG A 137 -18.29 -20.11 -20.48
CA ARG A 137 -18.94 -21.36 -20.89
C ARG A 137 -18.40 -21.90 -22.22
#